data_bf64db945c32c8cd13b4c448d62559ad
#
_entry.id   bf64db945c32c8cd13b4c448d62559ad
#
_cell.length_a   1.000
_cell.length_b   1.000
_cell.length_c   1.000
_cell.angle_alpha   90.00
_cell.angle_beta   90.00
_cell.angle_gamma   90.00
#
_symmetry.space_group_name_H-M   'P 1'
#
loop_
_entity.id
_entity.type
_entity.pdbx_description
1 polymer ?
#
loop_
_entity_poly.entity_id
_entity_poly.type
_entity_poly.pdbx_seq_one_letter_code
_entity_poly.pdbx_strand_id
1 'polypeptide(L)'
;LIGIANNQKQDIVIVQVDEDSIKGINSMSQLNEVEDLMQKKLIEDFMEQGVYFQDPTSTYIDSEVTISSGTKILANTHLTGKTSIDVDCVIGPNAQINDSSIGKNSTVINSVIDQSTIQENGNIGPFAHIRPGSELGEGVKVGSFAETKKSKIGKGSKVPHLAYVGDAELGENVNFSAGAITVNYDGKEKHKTEIKDGAFIGSDVMLVAPVTIGEESMIGAGSVITKDVPSKALGIERNNQKNVEGYVDRKKKK
;
A
#
# COMPACT_ATOMS: atom_id res chain seq x y z
N LEU A 1 -6.37 51.93 -12.68
CA LEU A 1 -5.13 51.58 -13.40
C LEU A 1 -5.24 51.88 -14.88
N ILE A 2 -6.27 51.42 -15.62
CA ILE A 2 -6.46 51.64 -17.05
C ILE A 2 -6.45 53.16 -17.40
N GLY A 3 -7.16 54.00 -16.62
CA GLY A 3 -7.17 55.43 -16.80
C GLY A 3 -5.80 56.09 -16.59
N ILE A 4 -4.98 55.58 -15.66
CA ILE A 4 -3.63 56.07 -15.42
C ILE A 4 -2.70 55.70 -16.61
N ALA A 5 -2.76 54.46 -17.06
CA ALA A 5 -1.99 53.99 -18.20
C ALA A 5 -2.32 54.76 -19.48
N ASN A 6 -3.61 55.03 -19.73
CA ASN A 6 -4.05 55.79 -20.88
C ASN A 6 -3.54 57.27 -20.84
N ASN A 7 -3.59 57.91 -19.66
CA ASN A 7 -3.07 59.27 -19.49
C ASN A 7 -1.53 59.33 -19.66
N GLN A 8 -0.85 58.24 -19.37
CA GLN A 8 0.61 58.12 -19.57
C GLN A 8 1.00 57.63 -20.98
N LYS A 9 0.02 57.47 -21.90
CA LYS A 9 0.20 56.95 -23.26
C LYS A 9 0.92 55.58 -23.28
N GLN A 10 0.63 54.75 -22.30
CA GLN A 10 1.11 53.34 -22.25
C GLN A 10 0.21 52.48 -23.13
N ASP A 11 0.80 51.52 -23.81
CA ASP A 11 0.04 50.52 -24.56
C ASP A 11 -0.71 49.60 -23.60
N ILE A 12 -2.01 49.44 -23.85
CA ILE A 12 -2.90 48.57 -23.04
C ILE A 12 -3.26 47.36 -23.90
N VAL A 13 -2.85 46.18 -23.44
CA VAL A 13 -3.24 44.91 -24.06
C VAL A 13 -4.32 44.29 -23.21
N ILE A 14 -5.45 43.94 -23.83
CA ILE A 14 -6.51 43.19 -23.20
C ILE A 14 -6.25 41.71 -23.45
N VAL A 15 -6.06 40.93 -22.37
CA VAL A 15 -5.97 39.48 -22.42
C VAL A 15 -7.28 38.90 -21.86
N GLN A 16 -7.98 38.17 -22.70
CA GLN A 16 -9.18 37.45 -22.26
C GLN A 16 -8.76 36.17 -21.57
N VAL A 17 -9.19 35.99 -20.34
CA VAL A 17 -8.93 34.78 -19.52
C VAL A 17 -10.25 34.20 -19.05
N ASP A 18 -10.25 32.93 -18.73
CA ASP A 18 -11.38 32.27 -18.12
C ASP A 18 -11.63 32.80 -16.69
N GLU A 19 -12.90 33.02 -16.33
CA GLU A 19 -13.29 33.60 -15.05
C GLU A 19 -12.82 32.73 -13.87
N ASP A 20 -12.89 31.41 -14.01
CA ASP A 20 -12.49 30.46 -12.97
C ASP A 20 -10.98 30.50 -12.69
N SER A 21 -10.14 30.79 -13.70
CA SER A 21 -8.69 30.87 -13.56
C SER A 21 -8.16 32.12 -12.83
N ILE A 22 -9.02 33.12 -12.58
CA ILE A 22 -8.67 34.38 -11.89
C ILE A 22 -9.38 34.56 -10.55
N LYS A 23 -10.07 33.53 -10.05
CA LYS A 23 -10.77 33.60 -8.75
C LYS A 23 -9.79 33.91 -7.61
N GLY A 24 -10.08 34.98 -6.87
CA GLY A 24 -9.34 35.32 -5.65
C GLY A 24 -9.83 34.54 -4.44
N ILE A 25 -8.91 34.09 -3.57
CA ILE A 25 -9.23 33.35 -2.35
C ILE A 25 -9.01 34.25 -1.16
N ASN A 26 -10.10 34.58 -0.43
CA ASN A 26 -10.08 35.41 0.77
C ASN A 26 -10.81 34.76 1.96
N SER A 27 -11.41 33.60 1.77
CA SER A 27 -12.12 32.84 2.81
C SER A 27 -11.98 31.33 2.60
N MET A 28 -12.22 30.53 3.65
CA MET A 28 -12.24 29.06 3.53
C MET A 28 -13.34 28.56 2.58
N SER A 29 -14.46 29.26 2.50
CA SER A 29 -15.52 28.92 1.54
C SER A 29 -15.07 29.11 0.09
N GLN A 30 -14.35 30.21 -0.18
CA GLN A 30 -13.77 30.43 -1.51
C GLN A 30 -12.64 29.46 -1.85
N LEU A 31 -11.84 29.08 -0.87
CA LEU A 31 -10.84 28.02 -1.05
C LEU A 31 -11.50 26.71 -1.46
N ASN A 32 -12.54 26.27 -0.72
CA ASN A 32 -13.26 25.04 -1.04
C ASN A 32 -13.90 25.07 -2.44
N GLU A 33 -14.46 26.21 -2.84
CA GLU A 33 -15.01 26.37 -4.21
C GLU A 33 -13.92 26.21 -5.29
N VAL A 34 -12.73 26.76 -5.07
CA VAL A 34 -11.61 26.64 -6.01
C VAL A 34 -11.04 25.20 -6.01
N GLU A 35 -10.96 24.55 -4.85
CA GLU A 35 -10.58 23.14 -4.76
C GLU A 35 -11.54 22.23 -5.53
N ASP A 36 -12.87 22.42 -5.39
CA ASP A 36 -13.87 21.66 -6.13
C ASP A 36 -13.73 21.85 -7.66
N LEU A 37 -13.50 23.09 -8.11
CA LEU A 37 -13.25 23.38 -9.52
C LEU A 37 -11.98 22.69 -10.04
N MET A 38 -10.91 22.71 -9.24
CA MET A 38 -9.64 22.08 -9.60
C MET A 38 -9.78 20.57 -9.68
N GLN A 39 -10.45 19.94 -8.69
CA GLN A 39 -10.73 18.51 -8.69
C GLN A 39 -11.54 18.09 -9.92
N LYS A 40 -12.59 18.82 -10.21
CA LYS A 40 -13.42 18.55 -11.39
C LYS A 40 -12.58 18.57 -12.67
N LYS A 41 -11.76 19.61 -12.84
CA LYS A 41 -10.89 19.75 -14.02
C LYS A 41 -9.88 18.62 -14.12
N LEU A 42 -9.18 18.27 -13.03
CA LEU A 42 -8.22 17.16 -13.02
C LEU A 42 -8.87 15.83 -13.43
N ILE A 43 -10.06 15.55 -12.91
CA ILE A 43 -10.79 14.32 -13.22
C ILE A 43 -11.24 14.31 -14.70
N GLU A 44 -11.75 15.44 -15.22
CA GLU A 44 -12.12 15.58 -16.64
C GLU A 44 -10.90 15.36 -17.54
N ASP A 45 -9.75 15.96 -17.22
CA ASP A 45 -8.51 15.79 -17.98
C ASP A 45 -8.06 14.32 -18.02
N PHE A 46 -8.16 13.58 -16.91
CA PHE A 46 -7.86 12.14 -16.87
C PHE A 46 -8.89 11.30 -17.63
N MET A 47 -10.17 11.66 -17.58
CA MET A 47 -11.21 10.98 -18.37
C MET A 47 -10.95 11.11 -19.88
N GLU A 48 -10.53 12.30 -20.35
CA GLU A 48 -10.13 12.53 -21.74
C GLU A 48 -8.91 11.69 -22.15
N GLN A 49 -8.02 11.39 -21.19
CA GLN A 49 -6.86 10.51 -21.38
C GLN A 49 -7.20 9.02 -21.28
N GLY A 50 -8.47 8.65 -21.08
CA GLY A 50 -8.93 7.27 -21.07
C GLY A 50 -8.91 6.59 -19.68
N VAL A 51 -8.96 7.36 -18.60
CA VAL A 51 -9.14 6.85 -17.23
C VAL A 51 -10.64 6.78 -16.90
N TYR A 52 -11.10 5.69 -16.35
CA TYR A 52 -12.48 5.53 -15.91
C TYR A 52 -12.63 5.88 -14.43
N PHE A 53 -13.61 6.73 -14.10
CA PHE A 53 -14.00 7.04 -12.73
C PHE A 53 -15.42 6.54 -12.45
N GLN A 54 -15.57 5.66 -11.46
CA GLN A 54 -16.87 5.15 -11.04
C GLN A 54 -17.71 6.23 -10.38
N ASP A 55 -17.09 7.04 -9.52
CA ASP A 55 -17.71 8.16 -8.82
C ASP A 55 -16.72 9.33 -8.73
N PRO A 56 -16.78 10.25 -9.70
CA PRO A 56 -15.92 11.44 -9.69
C PRO A 56 -16.06 12.30 -8.43
N THR A 57 -17.24 12.31 -7.81
CA THR A 57 -17.53 13.20 -6.68
C THR A 57 -16.96 12.73 -5.35
N SER A 58 -16.62 11.44 -5.25
CA SER A 58 -15.96 10.85 -4.08
C SER A 58 -14.48 10.55 -4.29
N THR A 59 -13.90 11.03 -5.38
CA THR A 59 -12.49 10.82 -5.72
C THR A 59 -11.72 12.11 -5.52
N TYR A 60 -10.58 12.05 -4.82
CA TYR A 60 -9.70 13.17 -4.56
C TYR A 60 -8.30 12.91 -5.13
N ILE A 61 -7.79 13.85 -5.93
CA ILE A 61 -6.52 13.69 -6.67
C ILE A 61 -5.69 14.96 -6.52
N ASP A 62 -4.45 14.85 -6.06
CA ASP A 62 -3.50 15.95 -6.03
C ASP A 62 -2.95 16.26 -7.44
N SER A 63 -2.52 17.50 -7.65
CA SER A 63 -2.08 17.99 -8.95
C SER A 63 -0.80 17.32 -9.49
N GLU A 64 0.01 16.70 -8.65
CA GLU A 64 1.23 15.97 -9.07
C GLU A 64 1.00 14.48 -9.35
N VAL A 65 -0.23 13.99 -9.17
CA VAL A 65 -0.61 12.60 -9.47
C VAL A 65 -0.62 12.35 -10.97
N THR A 66 -0.18 11.19 -11.37
CA THR A 66 -0.28 10.72 -12.76
C THR A 66 -1.03 9.40 -12.84
N ILE A 67 -1.95 9.29 -13.81
CA ILE A 67 -2.75 8.07 -14.02
C ILE A 67 -2.75 7.75 -15.51
N SER A 68 -2.30 6.54 -15.83
CA SER A 68 -2.26 6.09 -17.23
C SER A 68 -3.62 5.54 -17.70
N SER A 69 -3.81 5.55 -19.03
CA SER A 69 -5.04 5.08 -19.69
C SER A 69 -5.42 3.65 -19.34
N GLY A 70 -6.70 3.30 -19.50
CA GLY A 70 -7.24 1.96 -19.18
C GLY A 70 -7.46 1.72 -17.67
N THR A 71 -6.91 2.57 -16.81
CA THR A 71 -7.06 2.47 -15.36
C THR A 71 -8.49 2.81 -14.92
N LYS A 72 -8.97 2.08 -13.91
CA LYS A 72 -10.30 2.29 -13.29
C LYS A 72 -10.13 2.76 -11.85
N ILE A 73 -10.63 3.95 -11.57
CA ILE A 73 -10.70 4.52 -10.23
C ILE A 73 -12.11 4.33 -9.68
N LEU A 74 -12.23 3.59 -8.59
CA LEU A 74 -13.50 3.29 -7.95
C LEU A 74 -13.79 4.30 -6.82
N ALA A 75 -15.02 4.29 -6.32
CA ALA A 75 -15.50 5.27 -5.35
C ALA A 75 -14.64 5.40 -4.08
N ASN A 76 -14.65 6.58 -3.46
CA ASN A 76 -13.93 6.92 -2.23
C ASN A 76 -12.41 6.66 -2.32
N THR A 77 -11.80 7.04 -3.42
CA THR A 77 -10.36 6.88 -3.65
C THR A 77 -9.64 8.21 -3.48
N HIS A 78 -8.53 8.20 -2.72
CA HIS A 78 -7.66 9.35 -2.51
C HIS A 78 -6.28 9.06 -3.07
N LEU A 79 -5.83 9.87 -4.02
CA LEU A 79 -4.51 9.79 -4.63
C LEU A 79 -3.76 11.09 -4.34
N THR A 80 -2.70 11.04 -3.55
CA THR A 80 -2.04 12.24 -3.05
C THR A 80 -0.54 12.23 -3.30
N GLY A 81 0.06 13.41 -3.17
CA GLY A 81 1.49 13.62 -3.41
C GLY A 81 1.92 13.28 -4.84
N LYS A 82 3.10 12.68 -4.98
CA LYS A 82 3.67 12.28 -6.28
C LYS A 82 3.29 10.84 -6.65
N THR A 83 2.04 10.48 -6.45
CA THR A 83 1.54 9.13 -6.77
C THR A 83 1.46 8.92 -8.28
N SER A 84 1.95 7.78 -8.74
CA SER A 84 1.85 7.36 -10.14
C SER A 84 1.14 6.02 -10.28
N ILE A 85 0.14 5.97 -11.15
CA ILE A 85 -0.64 4.76 -11.47
C ILE A 85 -0.43 4.43 -12.95
N ASP A 86 0.11 3.25 -13.20
CA ASP A 86 0.38 2.77 -14.57
C ASP A 86 -0.91 2.21 -15.23
N VAL A 87 -0.79 1.75 -16.47
CA VAL A 87 -1.91 1.31 -17.32
C VAL A 87 -2.69 0.13 -16.72
N ASP A 88 -3.98 0.06 -17.03
CA ASP A 88 -4.88 -1.05 -16.75
C ASP A 88 -4.98 -1.45 -15.26
N CYS A 89 -4.76 -0.51 -14.36
CA CYS A 89 -4.93 -0.73 -12.92
C CYS A 89 -6.40 -0.63 -12.49
N VAL A 90 -6.72 -1.27 -11.36
CA VAL A 90 -8.01 -1.11 -10.67
C VAL A 90 -7.74 -0.60 -9.25
N ILE A 91 -8.11 0.64 -8.98
CA ILE A 91 -7.82 1.34 -7.72
C ILE A 91 -9.11 1.69 -7.00
N GLY A 92 -9.23 1.28 -5.77
CA GLY A 92 -10.43 1.44 -4.96
C GLY A 92 -11.36 0.21 -5.00
N PRO A 93 -12.57 0.27 -4.40
CA PRO A 93 -13.04 1.43 -3.63
C PRO A 93 -12.25 1.62 -2.32
N ASN A 94 -12.40 2.79 -1.70
CA ASN A 94 -11.81 3.13 -0.40
C ASN A 94 -10.28 2.92 -0.35
N ALA A 95 -9.56 3.28 -1.40
CA ALA A 95 -8.11 3.24 -1.44
C ALA A 95 -7.53 4.62 -1.10
N GLN A 96 -6.46 4.63 -0.31
CA GLN A 96 -5.66 5.82 -0.02
C GLN A 96 -4.23 5.53 -0.44
N ILE A 97 -3.72 6.30 -1.41
CA ILE A 97 -2.37 6.08 -1.96
C ILE A 97 -1.65 7.43 -1.95
N ASN A 98 -0.54 7.48 -1.22
CA ASN A 98 0.28 8.68 -1.07
C ASN A 98 1.72 8.41 -1.51
N ASP A 99 2.31 9.34 -2.29
CA ASP A 99 3.73 9.33 -2.71
C ASP A 99 4.21 7.94 -3.18
N SER A 100 3.39 7.22 -3.92
CA SER A 100 3.61 5.81 -4.25
C SER A 100 3.52 5.52 -5.75
N SER A 101 4.17 4.46 -6.18
CA SER A 101 4.14 4.00 -7.57
C SER A 101 3.43 2.66 -7.68
N ILE A 102 2.42 2.57 -8.54
CA ILE A 102 1.62 1.36 -8.78
C ILE A 102 1.85 0.93 -10.24
N GLY A 103 2.48 -0.21 -10.42
CA GLY A 103 2.77 -0.79 -11.73
C GLY A 103 1.55 -1.38 -12.42
N LYS A 104 1.67 -1.54 -13.73
CA LYS A 104 0.58 -1.95 -14.64
C LYS A 104 -0.18 -3.20 -14.19
N ASN A 105 -1.45 -3.29 -14.56
CA ASN A 105 -2.35 -4.41 -14.25
C ASN A 105 -2.50 -4.69 -12.75
N SER A 106 -2.15 -3.78 -11.88
CA SER A 106 -2.28 -3.97 -10.43
C SER A 106 -3.67 -3.64 -9.92
N THR A 107 -4.05 -4.31 -8.84
CA THR A 107 -5.33 -4.08 -8.16
C THR A 107 -5.06 -3.66 -6.71
N VAL A 108 -5.67 -2.54 -6.29
CA VAL A 108 -5.61 -2.03 -4.92
C VAL A 108 -7.02 -1.80 -4.41
N ILE A 109 -7.47 -2.55 -3.42
CA ILE A 109 -8.84 -2.50 -2.89
C ILE A 109 -8.83 -2.21 -1.39
N ASN A 110 -9.62 -1.24 -0.91
CA ASN A 110 -9.83 -0.95 0.51
C ASN A 110 -8.51 -0.95 1.32
N SER A 111 -7.49 -0.26 0.84
CA SER A 111 -6.14 -0.35 1.40
C SER A 111 -5.45 0.99 1.47
N VAL A 112 -4.45 1.09 2.35
CA VAL A 112 -3.61 2.27 2.50
C VAL A 112 -2.20 1.95 2.00
N ILE A 113 -1.68 2.81 1.12
CA ILE A 113 -0.32 2.68 0.56
C ILE A 113 0.38 4.02 0.72
N ASP A 114 1.53 4.03 1.35
CA ASP A 114 2.29 5.23 1.63
C ASP A 114 3.78 5.04 1.29
N GLN A 115 4.34 5.97 0.52
CA GLN A 115 5.76 6.06 0.15
C GLN A 115 6.37 4.70 -0.22
N SER A 116 5.70 4.00 -1.14
CA SER A 116 6.00 2.60 -1.48
C SER A 116 5.90 2.34 -2.99
N THR A 117 6.55 1.28 -3.44
CA THR A 117 6.52 0.86 -4.84
C THR A 117 5.90 -0.52 -4.97
N ILE A 118 4.92 -0.65 -5.83
CA ILE A 118 4.30 -1.92 -6.23
C ILE A 118 4.57 -2.11 -7.71
N GLN A 119 5.26 -3.19 -8.06
CA GLN A 119 5.52 -3.54 -9.44
C GLN A 119 4.26 -4.11 -10.11
N GLU A 120 4.37 -4.48 -11.39
CA GLU A 120 3.25 -4.94 -12.19
C GLU A 120 2.54 -6.17 -11.62
N ASN A 121 1.25 -6.30 -11.94
CA ASN A 121 0.40 -7.42 -11.53
C ASN A 121 0.25 -7.58 -9.99
N GLY A 122 0.50 -6.53 -9.22
CA GLY A 122 0.31 -6.51 -7.78
C GLY A 122 -1.17 -6.65 -7.37
N ASN A 123 -1.45 -7.43 -6.32
CA ASN A 123 -2.79 -7.61 -5.80
C ASN A 123 -2.81 -7.25 -4.30
N ILE A 124 -3.33 -6.04 -3.99
CA ILE A 124 -3.26 -5.45 -2.66
C ILE A 124 -4.66 -5.30 -2.07
N GLY A 125 -4.83 -5.85 -0.89
CA GLY A 125 -6.06 -5.74 -0.12
C GLY A 125 -6.99 -6.96 -0.21
N PRO A 126 -8.21 -6.83 0.30
CA PRO A 126 -8.67 -5.64 1.04
C PRO A 126 -8.01 -5.49 2.42
N PHE A 127 -8.03 -4.26 2.98
CA PHE A 127 -7.54 -3.94 4.32
C PHE A 127 -6.04 -4.22 4.53
N ALA A 128 -5.23 -4.02 3.50
CA ALA A 128 -3.78 -4.04 3.60
C ALA A 128 -3.24 -2.64 3.95
N HIS A 129 -2.11 -2.60 4.68
CA HIS A 129 -1.39 -1.37 4.95
C HIS A 129 0.06 -1.50 4.49
N ILE A 130 0.37 -0.88 3.36
CA ILE A 130 1.72 -0.83 2.81
C ILE A 130 2.37 0.47 3.28
N ARG A 131 3.26 0.35 4.26
CA ARG A 131 3.90 1.49 4.93
C ARG A 131 5.20 1.89 4.26
N PRO A 132 5.70 3.12 4.55
CA PRO A 132 6.86 3.70 3.90
C PRO A 132 8.07 2.78 3.79
N GLY A 133 8.71 2.83 2.61
CA GLY A 133 9.90 2.05 2.29
C GLY A 133 9.63 0.59 1.93
N SER A 134 8.39 0.24 1.59
CA SER A 134 8.07 -1.09 1.07
C SER A 134 8.23 -1.14 -0.45
N GLU A 135 8.90 -2.18 -0.94
CA GLU A 135 9.08 -2.47 -2.36
C GLU A 135 8.48 -3.86 -2.65
N LEU A 136 7.38 -3.90 -3.41
CA LEU A 136 6.67 -5.12 -3.75
C LEU A 136 6.96 -5.49 -5.21
N GLY A 137 7.50 -6.68 -5.43
CA GLY A 137 7.85 -7.21 -6.74
C GLY A 137 6.64 -7.57 -7.60
N GLU A 138 6.91 -7.98 -8.84
CA GLU A 138 5.90 -8.42 -9.80
C GLU A 138 5.03 -9.55 -9.25
N GLY A 139 3.70 -9.42 -9.40
CA GLY A 139 2.73 -10.45 -9.01
C GLY A 139 2.62 -10.71 -7.51
N VAL A 140 3.16 -9.82 -6.67
CA VAL A 140 3.04 -9.94 -5.21
C VAL A 140 1.60 -9.78 -4.78
N LYS A 141 1.19 -10.61 -3.81
CA LYS A 141 -0.11 -10.51 -3.15
C LYS A 141 0.06 -10.13 -1.68
N VAL A 142 -0.54 -8.99 -1.28
CA VAL A 142 -0.70 -8.61 0.13
C VAL A 142 -2.19 -8.52 0.43
N GLY A 143 -2.69 -9.43 1.28
CA GLY A 143 -4.12 -9.59 1.50
C GLY A 143 -4.64 -8.93 2.78
N SER A 144 -5.74 -9.47 3.28
CA SER A 144 -6.52 -8.84 4.35
C SER A 144 -5.77 -8.74 5.67
N PHE A 145 -5.73 -7.51 6.23
CA PHE A 145 -5.11 -7.22 7.51
C PHE A 145 -3.61 -7.55 7.55
N ALA A 146 -2.95 -7.50 6.41
CA ALA A 146 -1.51 -7.63 6.32
C ALA A 146 -0.86 -6.24 6.25
N GLU A 147 0.26 -6.09 6.96
CA GLU A 147 1.02 -4.84 7.03
C GLU A 147 2.46 -5.09 6.60
N THR A 148 3.01 -4.19 5.78
CA THR A 148 4.43 -4.20 5.40
C THR A 148 5.07 -2.86 5.75
N LYS A 149 6.35 -2.87 6.12
CA LYS A 149 7.11 -1.65 6.44
C LYS A 149 8.60 -1.85 6.18
N LYS A 150 9.21 -0.94 5.41
CA LYS A 150 10.66 -1.00 5.10
C LYS A 150 11.09 -2.41 4.69
N SER A 151 10.35 -3.02 3.79
CA SER A 151 10.53 -4.42 3.40
C SER A 151 10.54 -4.56 1.89
N LYS A 152 11.37 -5.49 1.41
CA LYS A 152 11.37 -5.91 0.01
C LYS A 152 10.72 -7.28 -0.09
N ILE A 153 9.73 -7.39 -0.97
CA ILE A 153 9.01 -8.65 -1.19
C ILE A 153 9.18 -9.03 -2.65
N GLY A 154 9.87 -10.12 -2.90
CA GLY A 154 10.23 -10.60 -4.23
C GLY A 154 9.04 -11.10 -5.05
N LYS A 155 9.29 -11.24 -6.34
CA LYS A 155 8.30 -11.66 -7.36
C LYS A 155 7.49 -12.88 -6.92
N GLY A 156 6.16 -12.82 -7.13
CA GLY A 156 5.25 -13.95 -6.88
C GLY A 156 5.02 -14.30 -5.41
N SER A 157 5.65 -13.59 -4.49
CA SER A 157 5.50 -13.84 -3.05
C SER A 157 4.14 -13.40 -2.52
N LYS A 158 3.69 -14.06 -1.45
CA LYS A 158 2.34 -13.88 -0.91
C LYS A 158 2.37 -13.66 0.60
N VAL A 159 1.68 -12.60 1.03
CA VAL A 159 1.42 -12.26 2.45
C VAL A 159 -0.11 -12.13 2.62
N PRO A 160 -0.86 -13.23 2.59
CA PRO A 160 -2.29 -13.19 2.32
C PRO A 160 -3.18 -12.71 3.46
N HIS A 161 -2.81 -12.92 4.73
CA HIS A 161 -3.71 -12.67 5.86
C HIS A 161 -3.00 -12.34 7.16
N LEU A 162 -3.52 -11.36 7.94
CA LEU A 162 -3.20 -11.14 9.36
C LEU A 162 -1.69 -11.19 9.68
N ALA A 163 -0.86 -10.59 8.86
CA ALA A 163 0.58 -10.74 8.93
C ALA A 163 1.28 -9.39 9.09
N TYR A 164 2.45 -9.39 9.74
CA TYR A 164 3.33 -8.24 9.80
C TYR A 164 4.71 -8.57 9.22
N VAL A 165 5.08 -7.82 8.19
CA VAL A 165 6.39 -7.93 7.53
C VAL A 165 7.10 -6.58 7.67
N GLY A 166 7.97 -6.46 8.66
CA GLY A 166 8.71 -5.25 8.94
C GLY A 166 10.22 -5.46 8.93
N ASP A 167 10.95 -4.49 8.36
CA ASP A 167 12.41 -4.52 8.23
C ASP A 167 12.92 -5.90 7.69
N ALA A 168 12.30 -6.37 6.60
CA ALA A 168 12.51 -7.72 6.08
C ALA A 168 12.78 -7.75 4.58
N GLU A 169 13.50 -8.76 4.12
CA GLU A 169 13.66 -9.10 2.71
C GLU A 169 13.12 -10.52 2.46
N LEU A 170 12.06 -10.61 1.66
CA LEU A 170 11.51 -11.85 1.16
C LEU A 170 11.96 -12.02 -0.29
N GLY A 171 12.50 -13.17 -0.60
CA GLY A 171 12.83 -13.59 -1.96
C GLY A 171 11.60 -13.82 -2.84
N GLU A 172 11.80 -14.51 -3.95
CA GLU A 172 10.74 -14.83 -4.89
C GLU A 172 9.92 -16.05 -4.43
N ASN A 173 8.62 -16.06 -4.78
CA ASN A 173 7.71 -17.18 -4.50
C ASN A 173 7.63 -17.61 -3.03
N VAL A 174 7.89 -16.71 -2.11
CA VAL A 174 7.74 -16.97 -0.67
C VAL A 174 6.26 -16.99 -0.29
N ASN A 175 5.86 -17.97 0.52
CA ASN A 175 4.55 -17.99 1.15
C ASN A 175 4.67 -17.60 2.63
N PHE A 176 4.18 -16.43 2.99
CA PHE A 176 4.18 -15.92 4.37
C PHE A 176 2.75 -16.04 4.93
N SER A 177 2.48 -17.10 5.69
CA SER A 177 1.12 -17.51 6.05
C SER A 177 0.47 -16.61 7.11
N ALA A 178 -0.81 -16.86 7.36
CA ALA A 178 -1.62 -16.11 8.32
C ALA A 178 -1.03 -16.09 9.73
N GLY A 179 -1.02 -14.94 10.38
CA GLY A 179 -0.51 -14.77 11.74
C GLY A 179 1.02 -14.74 11.85
N ALA A 180 1.74 -14.89 10.73
CA ALA A 180 3.19 -14.84 10.78
C ALA A 180 3.71 -13.40 10.95
N ILE A 181 4.75 -13.22 11.75
CA ILE A 181 5.27 -11.92 12.16
C ILE A 181 6.79 -11.93 12.11
N THR A 182 7.38 -10.90 11.49
CA THR A 182 8.79 -10.56 11.69
C THR A 182 8.93 -9.76 12.99
N VAL A 183 9.50 -10.36 14.02
CA VAL A 183 9.75 -9.69 15.31
C VAL A 183 11.06 -8.91 15.17
N ASN A 184 10.94 -7.69 14.65
CA ASN A 184 12.05 -6.87 14.18
C ASN A 184 12.63 -5.90 15.21
N TYR A 185 12.04 -5.78 16.40
CA TYR A 185 12.43 -4.79 17.41
C TYR A 185 12.71 -5.47 18.76
N ASP A 186 13.90 -5.24 19.31
CA ASP A 186 14.37 -5.85 20.56
C ASP A 186 14.15 -4.96 21.82
N GLY A 187 13.48 -3.82 21.65
CA GLY A 187 13.29 -2.82 22.68
C GLY A 187 14.27 -1.65 22.60
N LYS A 188 15.30 -1.73 21.76
CA LYS A 188 16.31 -0.68 21.53
C LYS A 188 16.54 -0.45 20.03
N GLU A 189 16.82 -1.50 19.28
CA GLU A 189 17.20 -1.46 17.89
C GLU A 189 16.28 -2.34 17.03
N LYS A 190 16.31 -2.09 15.73
CA LYS A 190 15.60 -2.90 14.75
C LYS A 190 16.59 -3.79 14.02
N HIS A 191 16.20 -5.04 13.83
CA HIS A 191 16.97 -6.07 13.17
C HIS A 191 16.23 -6.58 11.95
N LYS A 192 16.99 -7.05 10.96
CA LYS A 192 16.48 -7.52 9.68
C LYS A 192 16.17 -9.02 9.72
N THR A 193 15.07 -9.39 9.07
CA THR A 193 14.73 -10.78 8.73
C THR A 193 14.99 -11.00 7.24
N GLU A 194 15.69 -12.07 6.90
CA GLU A 194 15.89 -12.49 5.51
C GLU A 194 15.21 -13.83 5.25
N ILE A 195 14.36 -13.88 4.22
CA ILE A 195 13.66 -15.10 3.80
C ILE A 195 14.01 -15.33 2.34
N LYS A 196 14.65 -16.45 2.05
CA LYS A 196 15.11 -16.75 0.69
C LYS A 196 14.00 -17.34 -0.17
N ASP A 197 14.29 -17.49 -1.47
CA ASP A 197 13.32 -17.89 -2.49
C ASP A 197 12.62 -19.22 -2.14
N GLY A 198 11.32 -19.28 -2.47
CA GLY A 198 10.51 -20.49 -2.31
C GLY A 198 10.25 -20.92 -0.87
N ALA A 199 10.68 -20.16 0.13
CA ALA A 199 10.45 -20.54 1.52
C ALA A 199 8.95 -20.49 1.89
N PHE A 200 8.52 -21.42 2.74
CA PHE A 200 7.17 -21.51 3.26
C PHE A 200 7.16 -21.23 4.77
N ILE A 201 6.59 -20.09 5.15
CA ILE A 201 6.43 -19.70 6.56
C ILE A 201 5.03 -20.13 7.00
N GLY A 202 4.96 -21.06 7.95
CA GLY A 202 3.69 -21.56 8.49
C GLY A 202 2.87 -20.48 9.21
N SER A 203 1.61 -20.79 9.50
CA SER A 203 0.74 -19.87 10.24
C SER A 203 1.21 -19.69 11.69
N ASP A 204 0.94 -18.49 12.26
CA ASP A 204 1.30 -18.12 13.64
C ASP A 204 2.79 -18.30 13.97
N VAL A 205 3.67 -18.05 12.99
CA VAL A 205 5.12 -18.12 13.16
C VAL A 205 5.67 -16.75 13.60
N MET A 206 6.52 -16.76 14.63
CA MET A 206 7.30 -15.60 15.04
C MET A 206 8.75 -15.77 14.57
N LEU A 207 9.19 -14.90 13.67
CA LEU A 207 10.60 -14.83 13.22
C LEU A 207 11.32 -13.76 14.02
N VAL A 208 12.12 -14.17 15.01
CA VAL A 208 12.84 -13.23 15.89
C VAL A 208 14.13 -12.79 15.21
N ALA A 209 14.12 -11.55 14.73
CA ALA A 209 15.26 -10.98 14.02
C ALA A 209 16.45 -10.66 14.97
N PRO A 210 17.71 -10.74 14.50
CA PRO A 210 18.07 -11.09 13.13
C PRO A 210 17.97 -12.60 12.88
N VAL A 211 17.39 -12.99 11.75
CA VAL A 211 17.26 -14.40 11.37
C VAL A 211 17.20 -14.56 9.84
N THR A 212 17.82 -15.62 9.34
CA THR A 212 17.79 -16.00 7.92
C THR A 212 17.04 -17.32 7.75
N ILE A 213 16.03 -17.32 6.87
CA ILE A 213 15.30 -18.52 6.46
C ILE A 213 15.76 -18.91 5.07
N GLY A 214 16.37 -20.09 4.96
CA GLY A 214 17.02 -20.59 3.74
C GLY A 214 16.02 -20.88 2.61
N GLU A 215 16.58 -21.00 1.41
CA GLU A 215 15.84 -21.29 0.17
C GLU A 215 15.05 -22.59 0.26
N GLU A 216 13.80 -22.58 -0.25
CA GLU A 216 12.90 -23.75 -0.24
C GLU A 216 12.70 -24.40 1.14
N SER A 217 13.01 -23.70 2.22
CA SER A 217 12.79 -24.20 3.57
C SER A 217 11.35 -24.05 4.03
N MET A 218 10.96 -24.80 5.03
CA MET A 218 9.64 -24.75 5.64
C MET A 218 9.73 -24.41 7.12
N ILE A 219 8.84 -23.55 7.60
CA ILE A 219 8.69 -23.29 9.02
C ILE A 219 7.35 -23.87 9.48
N GLY A 220 7.43 -24.73 10.50
CA GLY A 220 6.22 -25.34 11.07
C GLY A 220 5.31 -24.31 11.75
N ALA A 221 4.01 -24.40 11.54
CA ALA A 221 3.03 -23.49 12.14
C ALA A 221 3.17 -23.42 13.67
N GLY A 222 2.97 -22.22 14.24
CA GLY A 222 3.06 -21.96 15.68
C GLY A 222 4.49 -21.97 16.24
N SER A 223 5.51 -21.88 15.39
CA SER A 223 6.92 -21.91 15.83
C SER A 223 7.47 -20.52 16.14
N VAL A 224 8.33 -20.42 17.13
CA VAL A 224 9.14 -19.23 17.42
C VAL A 224 10.59 -19.50 16.97
N ILE A 225 10.97 -18.89 15.87
CA ILE A 225 12.28 -19.11 15.23
C ILE A 225 13.27 -18.05 15.66
N THR A 226 14.32 -18.45 16.34
CA THR A 226 15.37 -17.56 16.89
C THR A 226 16.76 -17.85 16.33
N LYS A 227 16.88 -18.80 15.40
CA LYS A 227 18.14 -19.19 14.74
C LYS A 227 17.89 -19.40 13.26
N ASP A 228 18.92 -19.21 12.46
CA ASP A 228 18.87 -19.44 11.02
C ASP A 228 18.42 -20.86 10.69
N VAL A 229 17.59 -20.97 9.65
CA VAL A 229 17.10 -22.24 9.13
C VAL A 229 17.80 -22.50 7.79
N PRO A 230 18.55 -23.61 7.64
CA PRO A 230 19.23 -23.92 6.39
C PRO A 230 18.25 -24.13 5.22
N SER A 231 18.74 -23.96 4.00
CA SER A 231 17.96 -24.24 2.78
C SER A 231 17.44 -25.68 2.79
N LYS A 232 16.20 -25.85 2.33
CA LYS A 232 15.49 -27.14 2.21
C LYS A 232 15.26 -27.86 3.56
N ALA A 233 15.42 -27.15 4.68
CA ALA A 233 15.18 -27.69 6.01
C ALA A 233 13.77 -27.38 6.52
N LEU A 234 13.32 -28.15 7.50
CA LEU A 234 12.17 -27.83 8.32
C LEU A 234 12.63 -27.20 9.64
N GLY A 235 12.32 -25.90 9.82
CA GLY A 235 12.45 -25.23 11.12
C GLY A 235 11.17 -25.42 11.92
N ILE A 236 11.27 -25.98 13.11
CA ILE A 236 10.10 -26.21 13.99
C ILE A 236 10.50 -26.04 15.45
N GLU A 237 9.74 -25.21 16.16
CA GLU A 237 9.85 -25.03 17.62
C GLU A 237 8.45 -24.89 18.18
N ARG A 238 7.99 -25.90 18.91
CA ARG A 238 6.72 -25.92 19.64
C ARG A 238 6.65 -27.09 20.61
N ASN A 239 5.94 -26.92 21.71
CA ASN A 239 5.73 -27.96 22.71
C ASN A 239 4.80 -29.06 22.19
N ASN A 240 4.97 -30.28 22.76
CA ASN A 240 4.04 -31.38 22.51
C ASN A 240 2.64 -31.06 23.06
N GLN A 241 1.61 -31.30 22.27
CA GLN A 241 0.26 -31.15 22.70
C GLN A 241 -0.04 -32.11 23.89
N LYS A 242 -0.70 -31.58 24.92
CA LYS A 242 -1.22 -32.36 26.06
C LYS A 242 -2.71 -32.16 26.19
N ASN A 243 -3.47 -33.26 26.09
CA ASN A 243 -4.90 -33.24 26.34
C ASN A 243 -5.15 -33.55 27.81
N VAL A 244 -6.01 -32.75 28.46
CA VAL A 244 -6.41 -32.93 29.86
C VAL A 244 -7.89 -33.32 29.87
N GLU A 245 -8.16 -34.62 29.92
CA GLU A 245 -9.54 -35.14 29.92
C GLU A 245 -10.31 -34.73 31.18
N GLY A 246 -11.60 -34.46 31.02
CA GLY A 246 -12.50 -34.07 32.10
C GLY A 246 -12.19 -32.68 32.71
N TYR A 247 -11.34 -31.83 32.05
CA TYR A 247 -10.96 -30.53 32.55
C TYR A 247 -12.16 -29.59 32.77
N VAL A 248 -13.13 -29.58 31.84
CA VAL A 248 -14.34 -28.72 31.94
C VAL A 248 -15.27 -29.18 33.05
N ASP A 249 -15.44 -30.48 33.25
CA ASP A 249 -16.30 -31.02 34.29
C ASP A 249 -15.76 -30.73 35.71
N ARG A 250 -14.43 -30.70 35.85
CA ARG A 250 -13.77 -30.27 37.10
C ARG A 250 -13.96 -28.80 37.42
N LYS A 251 -14.06 -27.94 36.40
CA LYS A 251 -14.35 -26.51 36.59
C LYS A 251 -15.80 -26.22 37.01
N LYS A 252 -16.76 -27.06 36.59
CA LYS A 252 -18.19 -26.91 36.92
C LYS A 252 -18.50 -27.33 38.38
N LYS A 253 -17.60 -28.03 39.05
CA LYS A 253 -17.76 -28.49 40.42
C LYS A 253 -17.17 -27.58 41.49
N LYS A 254 -16.64 -26.40 41.09
CA LYS A 254 -16.24 -25.31 41.95
C LYS A 254 -17.23 -24.16 41.79
#